data_6c7416726f7eb5f282c5b9116fe6211e
#
_entry.id   6c7416726f7eb5f282c5b9116fe6211e
#
_cell.length_a   1.000
_cell.length_b   1.000
_cell.length_c   1.000
_cell.angle_alpha   90.00
_cell.angle_beta   90.00
_cell.angle_gamma   90.00
#
_symmetry.space_group_name_H-M   'P 1'
#
loop_
_entity.id
_entity.type
_entity.pdbx_description
1 polymer ?
#
loop_
_entity_poly.entity_id
_entity_poly.type
_entity_poly.pdbx_seq_one_letter_code
_entity_poly.pdbx_strand_id
1 'polypeptide(L)'
;MKELISSGLEALGLTGSVPPDAAEKLAEYGRLLLEKNQVMNLTAIRDEAGVARLHMLDCAALLPCADFSQARTLLDVGTGAGFPGLPLKILLPQLDVTLLDSLNKRVDWLNEVSAQLGLTGVRAIQGRAEEKALDKSMRDSFDLVTARAVADLRLLSELCLPFVKVGGRFLSMKSVDSDQELDQAAHAIKLLGGRVRDVKDYAIPGADVTHRLVIVCLLYTSPSPRDTR
;
A
#
# COMPACT_ATOMS: atom_id res chain seq x y z
N MET A 1 -14.49 -5.44 -16.45
CA MET A 1 -13.66 -5.23 -15.24
C MET A 1 -14.30 -5.84 -13.99
N LYS A 2 -15.54 -5.49 -13.60
CA LYS A 2 -16.21 -5.97 -12.36
C LYS A 2 -16.21 -7.50 -12.22
N GLU A 3 -16.56 -8.24 -13.26
CA GLU A 3 -16.59 -9.71 -13.24
C GLU A 3 -15.21 -10.33 -12.99
N LEU A 4 -14.16 -9.78 -13.59
CA LEU A 4 -12.79 -10.23 -13.34
C LEU A 4 -12.37 -10.01 -11.89
N ILE A 5 -12.71 -8.85 -11.31
CA ILE A 5 -12.42 -8.53 -9.92
C ILE A 5 -13.22 -9.46 -9.00
N SER A 6 -14.52 -9.65 -9.25
CA SER A 6 -15.37 -10.53 -8.44
C SER A 6 -14.86 -11.97 -8.41
N SER A 7 -14.55 -12.55 -9.58
CA SER A 7 -13.97 -13.89 -9.68
C SER A 7 -12.59 -13.99 -9.00
N GLY A 8 -11.79 -12.93 -9.10
CA GLY A 8 -10.48 -12.88 -8.44
C GLY A 8 -10.59 -12.80 -6.91
N LEU A 9 -11.54 -12.02 -6.37
CA LEU A 9 -11.81 -11.97 -4.93
C LEU A 9 -12.29 -13.33 -4.40
N GLU A 10 -13.12 -14.03 -5.17
CA GLU A 10 -13.54 -15.40 -4.85
C GLU A 10 -12.34 -16.36 -4.84
N ALA A 11 -11.49 -16.31 -5.85
CA ALA A 11 -10.28 -17.13 -5.94
C ALA A 11 -9.29 -16.88 -4.78
N LEU A 12 -9.27 -15.66 -4.23
CA LEU A 12 -8.51 -15.29 -3.03
C LEU A 12 -9.19 -15.70 -1.71
N GLY A 13 -10.39 -16.29 -1.76
CA GLY A 13 -11.15 -16.67 -0.57
C GLY A 13 -11.71 -15.48 0.21
N LEU A 14 -11.90 -14.33 -0.44
CA LEU A 14 -12.32 -13.09 0.20
C LEU A 14 -13.84 -12.86 0.17
N THR A 15 -14.60 -13.76 -0.47
CA THR A 15 -16.07 -13.70 -0.48
C THR A 15 -16.61 -13.72 0.95
N GLY A 16 -17.42 -12.73 1.31
CA GLY A 16 -17.98 -12.58 2.66
C GLY A 16 -17.03 -11.93 3.68
N SER A 17 -15.74 -11.77 3.35
CA SER A 17 -14.76 -11.08 4.21
C SER A 17 -14.58 -9.61 3.86
N VAL A 18 -15.04 -9.20 2.68
CA VAL A 18 -15.00 -7.83 2.18
C VAL A 18 -16.42 -7.30 1.93
N PRO A 19 -16.62 -5.99 1.80
CA PRO A 19 -17.94 -5.42 1.49
C PRO A 19 -18.57 -6.03 0.22
N PRO A 20 -19.89 -6.25 0.18
CA PRO A 20 -20.56 -6.86 -0.97
C PRO A 20 -20.44 -6.02 -2.25
N ASP A 21 -20.24 -4.72 -2.14
CA ASP A 21 -20.03 -3.78 -3.25
C ASP A 21 -18.54 -3.54 -3.58
N ALA A 22 -17.61 -4.27 -2.94
CA ALA A 22 -16.18 -4.07 -3.13
C ALA A 22 -15.75 -4.25 -4.59
N ALA A 23 -16.20 -5.31 -5.27
CA ALA A 23 -15.87 -5.54 -6.68
C ALA A 23 -16.38 -4.42 -7.60
N GLU A 24 -17.54 -3.85 -7.29
CA GLU A 24 -18.11 -2.72 -8.02
C GLU A 24 -17.30 -1.44 -7.82
N LYS A 25 -16.98 -1.10 -6.58
CA LYS A 25 -16.16 0.07 -6.24
C LYS A 25 -14.74 -0.03 -6.81
N LEU A 26 -14.11 -1.21 -6.75
CA LEU A 26 -12.81 -1.45 -7.38
C LEU A 26 -12.87 -1.30 -8.91
N ALA A 27 -13.94 -1.78 -9.54
CA ALA A 27 -14.14 -1.63 -10.98
C ALA A 27 -14.36 -0.16 -11.36
N GLU A 28 -15.15 0.58 -10.60
CA GLU A 28 -15.36 2.02 -10.83
C GLU A 28 -14.06 2.81 -10.62
N TYR A 29 -13.29 2.48 -9.58
CA TYR A 29 -11.95 3.05 -9.41
C TYR A 29 -11.04 2.79 -10.62
N GLY A 30 -11.05 1.55 -11.13
CA GLY A 30 -10.28 1.19 -12.33
C GLY A 30 -10.71 1.95 -13.57
N ARG A 31 -12.01 2.19 -13.75
CA ARG A 31 -12.56 3.00 -14.86
C ARG A 31 -12.07 4.46 -14.75
N LEU A 32 -12.20 5.06 -13.57
CA LEU A 32 -11.75 6.44 -13.30
C LEU A 32 -10.24 6.59 -13.48
N LEU A 33 -9.47 5.57 -13.04
CA LEU A 33 -8.03 5.52 -13.26
C LEU A 33 -7.67 5.53 -14.75
N LEU A 34 -8.30 4.67 -15.56
CA LEU A 34 -8.04 4.60 -17.01
C LEU A 34 -8.40 5.90 -17.72
N GLU A 35 -9.50 6.53 -17.34
CA GLU A 35 -9.90 7.83 -17.84
C GLU A 35 -8.86 8.92 -17.51
N LYS A 36 -8.49 9.05 -16.24
CA LYS A 36 -7.48 10.01 -15.80
C LYS A 36 -6.10 9.76 -16.40
N ASN A 37 -5.77 8.49 -16.62
CA ASN A 37 -4.47 8.08 -17.17
C ASN A 37 -4.25 8.59 -18.60
N GLN A 38 -5.30 8.96 -19.34
CA GLN A 38 -5.18 9.56 -20.67
C GLN A 38 -4.48 10.92 -20.64
N VAL A 39 -4.57 11.64 -19.52
CA VAL A 39 -4.04 13.01 -19.36
C VAL A 39 -2.94 13.11 -18.29
N MET A 40 -2.72 12.09 -17.48
CA MET A 40 -1.88 12.24 -16.29
C MET A 40 -0.81 11.15 -16.06
N ASN A 41 -0.63 10.17 -16.93
CA ASN A 41 0.39 9.11 -16.78
C ASN A 41 0.50 8.53 -15.36
N LEU A 42 -0.62 8.04 -14.82
CA LEU A 42 -0.71 7.47 -13.48
C LEU A 42 -0.19 6.03 -13.43
N THR A 43 -0.34 5.30 -14.52
CA THR A 43 0.08 3.91 -14.67
C THR A 43 0.49 3.60 -16.11
N ALA A 44 1.39 2.62 -16.28
CA ALA A 44 1.74 2.06 -17.59
C ALA A 44 0.66 1.14 -18.15
N ILE A 45 -0.24 0.61 -17.29
CA ILE A 45 -1.33 -0.29 -17.69
C ILE A 45 -2.47 0.53 -18.29
N ARG A 46 -2.92 0.14 -19.49
CA ARG A 46 -3.87 0.91 -20.28
C ARG A 46 -5.15 0.16 -20.64
N ASP A 47 -5.32 -1.06 -20.15
CA ASP A 47 -6.49 -1.90 -20.42
C ASP A 47 -7.16 -2.35 -19.11
N GLU A 48 -8.46 -2.65 -19.21
CA GLU A 48 -9.29 -3.02 -18.06
C GLU A 48 -8.83 -4.31 -17.39
N ALA A 49 -8.39 -5.30 -18.15
CA ALA A 49 -7.98 -6.60 -17.61
C ALA A 49 -6.67 -6.48 -16.84
N GLY A 50 -5.73 -5.70 -17.37
CA GLY A 50 -4.48 -5.37 -16.70
C GLY A 50 -4.71 -4.61 -15.39
N VAL A 51 -5.56 -3.57 -15.40
CA VAL A 51 -5.91 -2.81 -14.19
C VAL A 51 -6.60 -3.71 -13.16
N ALA A 52 -7.56 -4.55 -13.58
CA ALA A 52 -8.25 -5.46 -12.67
C ALA A 52 -7.27 -6.42 -11.99
N ARG A 53 -6.36 -7.03 -12.74
CA ARG A 53 -5.44 -8.05 -12.24
C ARG A 53 -4.24 -7.43 -11.51
N LEU A 54 -3.47 -6.58 -12.20
CA LEU A 54 -2.16 -6.11 -11.74
C LEU A 54 -2.23 -4.88 -10.83
N HIS A 55 -3.43 -4.33 -10.61
CA HIS A 55 -3.65 -3.30 -9.63
C HIS A 55 -4.66 -3.74 -8.57
N MET A 56 -5.91 -4.03 -8.93
CA MET A 56 -6.96 -4.31 -7.94
C MET A 56 -6.73 -5.64 -7.21
N LEU A 57 -6.54 -6.74 -7.97
CA LEU A 57 -6.35 -8.08 -7.39
C LEU A 57 -4.98 -8.26 -6.77
N ASP A 58 -3.93 -7.60 -7.29
CA ASP A 58 -2.62 -7.54 -6.65
C ASP A 58 -2.70 -6.95 -5.23
N CYS A 59 -3.44 -5.84 -5.06
CA CYS A 59 -3.68 -5.26 -3.74
C CYS A 59 -4.58 -6.15 -2.85
N ALA A 60 -5.61 -6.78 -3.41
CA ALA A 60 -6.50 -7.67 -2.67
C ALA A 60 -5.77 -8.91 -2.15
N ALA A 61 -4.78 -9.41 -2.90
CA ALA A 61 -3.96 -10.56 -2.52
C ALA A 61 -3.11 -10.33 -1.26
N LEU A 62 -3.00 -9.09 -0.77
CA LEU A 62 -2.38 -8.80 0.51
C LEU A 62 -3.22 -9.28 1.71
N LEU A 63 -4.55 -9.37 1.57
CA LEU A 63 -5.44 -9.73 2.68
C LEU A 63 -5.18 -11.13 3.23
N PRO A 64 -5.01 -12.19 2.40
CA PRO A 64 -4.63 -13.50 2.92
C PRO A 64 -3.14 -13.59 3.33
N CYS A 65 -2.31 -12.63 2.93
CA CYS A 65 -0.88 -12.63 3.24
C CYS A 65 -0.53 -11.97 4.57
N ALA A 66 -1.33 -11.00 5.03
CA ALA A 66 -1.06 -10.25 6.25
C ALA A 66 -2.32 -10.11 7.11
N ASP A 67 -2.13 -9.98 8.42
CA ASP A 67 -3.23 -9.78 9.35
C ASP A 67 -3.58 -8.28 9.44
N PHE A 68 -4.81 -7.92 9.08
CA PHE A 68 -5.36 -6.56 9.14
C PHE A 68 -6.36 -6.38 10.29
N SER A 69 -6.64 -7.43 11.08
CA SER A 69 -7.76 -7.46 12.03
C SER A 69 -7.69 -6.40 13.11
N GLN A 70 -6.48 -6.06 13.57
CA GLN A 70 -6.26 -5.08 14.63
C GLN A 70 -5.85 -3.70 14.11
N ALA A 71 -5.66 -3.55 12.80
CA ALA A 71 -5.25 -2.29 12.20
C ALA A 71 -6.42 -1.30 12.15
N ARG A 72 -6.14 -0.05 12.49
CA ARG A 72 -7.06 1.09 12.37
C ARG A 72 -6.51 2.14 11.41
N THR A 73 -5.20 2.33 11.40
CA THR A 73 -4.53 3.36 10.61
C THR A 73 -3.55 2.75 9.62
N LEU A 74 -3.61 3.21 8.38
CA LEU A 74 -2.70 2.82 7.31
C LEU A 74 -2.12 4.06 6.64
N LEU A 75 -0.80 4.07 6.43
CA LEU A 75 -0.11 5.03 5.57
C LEU A 75 0.41 4.31 4.32
N ASP A 76 0.10 4.85 3.15
CA ASP A 76 0.65 4.37 1.88
C ASP A 76 1.69 5.38 1.37
N VAL A 77 2.97 4.98 1.38
CA VAL A 77 4.10 5.85 1.08
C VAL A 77 4.47 5.76 -0.40
N GLY A 78 4.50 6.91 -1.07
CA GLY A 78 4.71 6.97 -2.52
C GLY A 78 3.55 6.34 -3.28
N THR A 79 2.35 6.61 -2.82
CA THR A 79 1.10 5.94 -3.24
C THR A 79 0.81 6.03 -4.74
N GLY A 80 1.36 7.03 -5.45
CA GLY A 80 1.20 7.21 -6.88
C GLY A 80 -0.26 7.38 -7.30
N ALA A 81 -0.77 6.38 -8.00
CA ALA A 81 -2.18 6.33 -8.39
C ALA A 81 -3.12 5.88 -7.25
N GLY A 82 -2.61 5.63 -6.03
CA GLY A 82 -3.40 5.20 -4.87
C GLY A 82 -3.22 3.73 -4.51
N PHE A 83 -2.11 3.10 -4.92
CA PHE A 83 -1.88 1.67 -4.72
C PHE A 83 -0.75 1.39 -3.72
N PRO A 84 -1.01 0.51 -2.73
CA PRO A 84 -2.22 -0.28 -2.49
C PRO A 84 -3.29 0.41 -1.63
N GLY A 85 -3.10 1.66 -1.19
CA GLY A 85 -3.91 2.32 -0.17
C GLY A 85 -5.41 2.39 -0.48
N LEU A 86 -5.82 2.82 -1.68
CA LEU A 86 -7.24 2.92 -2.03
C LEU A 86 -7.93 1.56 -2.20
N PRO A 87 -7.37 0.56 -2.90
CA PRO A 87 -7.96 -0.78 -2.90
C PRO A 87 -8.11 -1.36 -1.50
N LEU A 88 -7.10 -1.21 -0.63
CA LEU A 88 -7.20 -1.67 0.75
C LEU A 88 -8.30 -0.95 1.52
N LYS A 89 -8.51 0.35 1.30
CA LYS A 89 -9.63 1.10 1.88
C LYS A 89 -10.99 0.59 1.41
N ILE A 90 -11.12 0.27 0.14
CA ILE A 90 -12.37 -0.28 -0.43
C ILE A 90 -12.67 -1.66 0.16
N LEU A 91 -11.64 -2.49 0.32
CA LEU A 91 -11.78 -3.84 0.87
C LEU A 91 -11.94 -3.87 2.39
N LEU A 92 -11.38 -2.88 3.09
CA LEU A 92 -11.34 -2.76 4.55
C LEU A 92 -11.81 -1.36 4.96
N PRO A 93 -13.12 -1.08 4.89
CA PRO A 93 -13.67 0.27 5.10
C PRO A 93 -13.43 0.85 6.51
N GLN A 94 -13.12 -0.01 7.48
CA GLN A 94 -12.78 0.41 8.86
C GLN A 94 -11.40 1.08 8.99
N LEU A 95 -10.52 0.98 7.97
CA LEU A 95 -9.21 1.61 8.00
C LEU A 95 -9.30 3.12 7.76
N ASP A 96 -8.61 3.91 8.57
CA ASP A 96 -8.28 5.29 8.25
C ASP A 96 -6.98 5.30 7.43
N VAL A 97 -7.09 5.72 6.16
CA VAL A 97 -6.00 5.65 5.19
C VAL A 97 -5.43 7.02 4.90
N THR A 98 -4.13 7.15 5.05
CA THR A 98 -3.36 8.32 4.59
C THR A 98 -2.55 7.92 3.35
N LEU A 99 -2.70 8.70 2.29
CA LEU A 99 -2.00 8.52 1.02
C LEU A 99 -0.94 9.60 0.89
N LEU A 100 0.34 9.24 0.89
CA LEU A 100 1.46 10.19 0.80
C LEU A 100 2.09 10.12 -0.60
N ASP A 101 2.12 11.26 -1.31
CA ASP A 101 2.87 11.39 -2.55
C ASP A 101 3.58 12.75 -2.62
N SER A 102 4.71 12.81 -3.31
CA SER A 102 5.49 14.04 -3.47
C SER A 102 4.90 14.99 -4.51
N LEU A 103 4.05 14.51 -5.41
CA LEU A 103 3.48 15.28 -6.52
C LEU A 103 2.07 15.77 -6.21
N ASN A 104 1.91 17.09 -6.07
CA ASN A 104 0.62 17.70 -5.72
C ASN A 104 -0.51 17.28 -6.67
N LYS A 105 -0.27 17.23 -7.99
CA LYS A 105 -1.28 16.81 -8.97
C LYS A 105 -1.83 15.39 -8.72
N ARG A 106 -1.02 14.47 -8.15
CA ARG A 106 -1.49 13.14 -7.77
C ARG A 106 -2.35 13.21 -6.52
N VAL A 107 -1.94 14.02 -5.55
CA VAL A 107 -2.71 14.26 -4.31
C VAL A 107 -4.09 14.84 -4.63
N ASP A 108 -4.16 15.83 -5.54
CA ASP A 108 -5.43 16.42 -5.98
C ASP A 108 -6.34 15.35 -6.60
N TRP A 109 -5.79 14.51 -7.49
CA TRP A 109 -6.55 13.42 -8.09
C TRP A 109 -6.99 12.37 -7.07
N LEU A 110 -6.13 12.01 -6.11
CA LEU A 110 -6.47 11.04 -5.06
C LEU A 110 -7.63 11.55 -4.18
N ASN A 111 -7.68 12.83 -3.88
CA ASN A 111 -8.80 13.44 -3.18
C ASN A 111 -10.07 13.44 -4.04
N GLU A 112 -9.95 13.79 -5.33
CA GLU A 112 -11.05 13.74 -6.30
C GLU A 112 -11.67 12.35 -6.42
N VAL A 113 -10.84 11.32 -6.68
CA VAL A 113 -11.31 9.95 -6.86
C VAL A 113 -11.87 9.35 -5.56
N SER A 114 -11.29 9.67 -4.41
CA SER A 114 -11.81 9.23 -3.12
C SER A 114 -13.21 9.79 -2.85
N ALA A 115 -13.44 11.05 -3.19
CA ALA A 115 -14.76 11.68 -3.07
C ALA A 115 -15.77 11.08 -4.05
N GLN A 116 -15.38 10.82 -5.31
CA GLN A 116 -16.24 10.19 -6.31
C GLN A 116 -16.67 8.76 -5.90
N LEU A 117 -15.76 8.01 -5.29
CA LEU A 117 -16.04 6.67 -4.77
C LEU A 117 -16.78 6.66 -3.42
N GLY A 118 -17.06 7.83 -2.84
CA GLY A 118 -17.72 7.96 -1.54
C GLY A 118 -16.91 7.37 -0.38
N LEU A 119 -15.57 7.38 -0.47
CA LEU A 119 -14.71 6.84 0.57
C LEU A 119 -14.55 7.85 1.71
N THR A 120 -14.92 7.44 2.93
CA THR A 120 -14.69 8.21 4.16
C THR A 120 -13.42 7.71 4.86
N GLY A 121 -12.79 8.53 5.72
CA GLY A 121 -11.55 8.12 6.41
C GLY A 121 -10.35 7.95 5.45
N VAL A 122 -10.33 8.68 4.35
CA VAL A 122 -9.19 8.78 3.43
C VAL A 122 -8.71 10.23 3.40
N ARG A 123 -7.42 10.42 3.48
CA ARG A 123 -6.78 11.72 3.23
C ARG A 123 -5.54 11.54 2.36
N ALA A 124 -5.41 12.32 1.31
CA ALA A 124 -4.18 12.41 0.54
C ALA A 124 -3.39 13.66 0.96
N ILE A 125 -2.09 13.49 1.18
CA ILE A 125 -1.19 14.56 1.61
C ILE A 125 0.02 14.65 0.69
N GLN A 126 0.42 15.89 0.39
CA GLN A 126 1.62 16.16 -0.38
C GLN A 126 2.83 16.25 0.55
N GLY A 127 3.93 15.62 0.16
CA GLY A 127 5.22 15.74 0.83
C GLY A 127 6.17 14.62 0.50
N ARG A 128 7.43 14.84 0.84
CA ARG A 128 8.45 13.80 0.79
C ARG A 128 8.41 12.99 2.08
N ALA A 129 8.62 11.67 1.98
CA ALA A 129 8.56 10.79 3.13
C ALA A 129 9.58 11.17 4.20
N GLU A 130 10.79 11.53 3.79
CA GLU A 130 11.90 11.94 4.69
C GLU A 130 11.53 13.17 5.53
N GLU A 131 10.80 14.12 4.95
CA GLU A 131 10.36 15.34 5.63
C GLU A 131 9.19 15.05 6.57
N LYS A 132 8.22 14.26 6.08
CA LYS A 132 7.02 13.87 6.85
C LYS A 132 7.36 12.97 8.05
N ALA A 133 8.40 12.15 7.94
CA ALA A 133 8.90 11.34 9.05
C ALA A 133 9.46 12.16 10.22
N LEU A 134 9.74 13.45 10.03
CA LEU A 134 10.13 14.38 11.10
C LEU A 134 8.94 15.05 11.78
N ASP A 135 7.74 14.92 11.22
CA ASP A 135 6.51 15.45 11.81
C ASP A 135 6.03 14.49 12.92
N LYS A 136 5.98 15.02 14.16
CA LYS A 136 5.55 14.26 15.34
C LYS A 136 4.13 13.71 15.24
N SER A 137 3.28 14.32 14.40
CA SER A 137 1.92 13.84 14.19
C SER A 137 1.84 12.63 13.26
N MET A 138 2.91 12.36 12.51
CA MET A 138 2.97 11.24 11.56
C MET A 138 3.96 10.16 12.00
N ARG A 139 5.05 10.54 12.69
CA ARG A 139 6.04 9.59 13.17
C ARG A 139 5.42 8.65 14.21
N ASP A 140 5.77 7.36 14.12
CA ASP A 140 5.30 6.30 15.04
C ASP A 140 3.77 6.27 15.23
N SER A 141 2.99 6.60 14.16
CA SER A 141 1.55 6.89 14.26
C SER A 141 0.66 5.87 13.56
N PHE A 142 1.23 4.97 12.72
CA PHE A 142 0.44 4.07 11.89
C PHE A 142 0.60 2.61 12.32
N ASP A 143 -0.54 1.89 12.37
CA ASP A 143 -0.56 0.46 12.62
C ASP A 143 0.05 -0.31 11.46
N LEU A 144 -0.23 0.16 10.23
CA LEU A 144 0.30 -0.37 9.00
C LEU A 144 0.89 0.75 8.13
N VAL A 145 2.02 0.46 7.52
CA VAL A 145 2.61 1.29 6.47
C VAL A 145 2.80 0.41 5.24
N THR A 146 2.41 0.88 4.07
CA THR A 146 2.57 0.18 2.80
C THR A 146 3.45 0.96 1.84
N ALA A 147 4.14 0.26 0.95
CA ALA A 147 4.79 0.85 -0.21
C ALA A 147 4.86 -0.17 -1.35
N ARG A 148 4.66 0.30 -2.59
CA ARG A 148 4.75 -0.48 -3.82
C ARG A 148 5.56 0.26 -4.88
N ALA A 149 6.56 -0.41 -5.48
CA ALA A 149 7.33 0.09 -6.63
C ALA A 149 7.99 1.48 -6.46
N VAL A 150 8.41 1.83 -5.24
CA VAL A 150 9.03 3.14 -4.94
C VAL A 150 10.55 3.07 -5.02
N ALA A 151 11.18 2.05 -4.40
CA ALA A 151 12.63 1.91 -4.30
C ALA A 151 13.03 0.48 -3.91
N ASP A 152 14.35 0.22 -3.77
CA ASP A 152 14.84 -1.00 -3.13
C ASP A 152 14.41 -1.08 -1.65
N LEU A 153 14.44 -2.29 -1.08
CA LEU A 153 13.91 -2.54 0.27
C LEU A 153 14.68 -1.79 1.37
N ARG A 154 15.98 -1.55 1.19
CA ARG A 154 16.79 -0.80 2.15
C ARG A 154 16.28 0.63 2.25
N LEU A 155 16.18 1.33 1.11
CA LEU A 155 15.69 2.70 1.06
C LEU A 155 14.22 2.77 1.50
N LEU A 156 13.39 1.82 1.07
CA LEU A 156 11.98 1.74 1.53
C LEU A 156 11.88 1.61 3.05
N SER A 157 12.77 0.84 3.69
CA SER A 157 12.78 0.71 5.15
C SER A 157 13.09 2.04 5.82
N GLU A 158 14.04 2.80 5.29
CA GLU A 158 14.37 4.15 5.79
C GLU A 158 13.21 5.14 5.63
N LEU A 159 12.45 5.04 4.53
CA LEU A 159 11.31 5.91 4.24
C LEU A 159 10.03 5.52 5.00
N CYS A 160 9.84 4.24 5.34
CA CYS A 160 8.57 3.73 5.84
C CYS A 160 8.56 3.41 7.34
N LEU A 161 9.64 2.82 7.88
CA LEU A 161 9.68 2.40 9.29
C LEU A 161 9.50 3.55 10.28
N PRO A 162 9.97 4.80 10.03
CA PRO A 162 9.73 5.91 10.94
C PRO A 162 8.26 6.25 11.19
N PHE A 163 7.34 5.83 10.32
CA PHE A 163 5.91 6.06 10.48
C PHE A 163 5.19 4.94 11.25
N VAL A 164 5.82 3.77 11.33
CA VAL A 164 5.21 2.58 11.95
C VAL A 164 5.20 2.73 13.46
N LYS A 165 4.08 2.44 14.12
CA LYS A 165 4.00 2.29 15.59
C LYS A 165 4.83 1.10 16.07
N VAL A 166 5.34 1.14 17.28
CA VAL A 166 5.90 -0.06 17.93
C VAL A 166 4.85 -1.18 17.96
N GLY A 167 5.20 -2.36 17.49
CA GLY A 167 4.29 -3.48 17.27
C GLY A 167 3.51 -3.43 15.96
N GLY A 168 3.54 -2.31 15.25
CA GLY A 168 2.99 -2.16 13.92
C GLY A 168 3.85 -2.82 12.83
N ARG A 169 3.42 -2.72 11.58
CA ARG A 169 4.06 -3.42 10.46
C ARG A 169 4.21 -2.56 9.23
N PHE A 170 5.35 -2.71 8.59
CA PHE A 170 5.60 -2.25 7.23
C PHE A 170 5.39 -3.42 6.26
N LEU A 171 4.55 -3.22 5.26
CA LEU A 171 4.16 -4.16 4.22
C LEU A 171 4.76 -3.69 2.88
N SER A 172 5.87 -4.28 2.47
CA SER A 172 6.56 -3.93 1.22
C SER A 172 6.17 -4.90 0.11
N MET A 173 5.51 -4.39 -0.93
CA MET A 173 5.17 -5.17 -2.13
C MET A 173 6.35 -5.16 -3.10
N LYS A 174 6.86 -6.34 -3.43
CA LYS A 174 8.07 -6.56 -4.24
C LYS A 174 7.83 -7.62 -5.32
N SER A 175 8.75 -7.70 -6.29
CA SER A 175 8.88 -8.87 -7.16
C SER A 175 9.50 -10.03 -6.39
N VAL A 176 9.32 -11.27 -6.90
CA VAL A 176 9.91 -12.48 -6.29
C VAL A 176 11.44 -12.49 -6.32
N ASP A 177 12.06 -11.79 -7.27
CA ASP A 177 13.53 -11.67 -7.41
C ASP A 177 14.15 -10.67 -6.42
N SER A 178 13.62 -10.59 -5.20
CA SER A 178 14.04 -9.63 -4.18
C SER A 178 14.90 -10.21 -3.06
N ASP A 179 15.41 -11.44 -3.18
CA ASP A 179 16.23 -12.07 -2.14
C ASP A 179 17.49 -11.28 -1.82
N GLN A 180 18.18 -10.78 -2.84
CA GLN A 180 19.36 -9.95 -2.67
C GLN A 180 19.04 -8.60 -1.99
N GLU A 181 17.87 -8.02 -2.28
CA GLU A 181 17.41 -6.81 -1.57
C GLU A 181 17.14 -7.07 -0.09
N LEU A 182 16.58 -8.24 0.25
CA LEU A 182 16.32 -8.65 1.64
C LEU A 182 17.62 -8.72 2.43
N ASP A 183 18.66 -9.37 1.90
CA ASP A 183 19.96 -9.47 2.54
C ASP A 183 20.61 -8.09 2.74
N GLN A 184 20.56 -7.24 1.73
CA GLN A 184 21.10 -5.88 1.79
C GLN A 184 20.33 -4.96 2.74
N ALA A 185 19.03 -5.18 2.91
CA ALA A 185 18.18 -4.39 3.79
C ALA A 185 18.23 -4.84 5.26
N ALA A 186 18.65 -6.07 5.54
CA ALA A 186 18.58 -6.67 6.89
C ALA A 186 19.25 -5.80 7.96
N HIS A 187 20.44 -5.25 7.67
CA HIS A 187 21.15 -4.40 8.60
C HIS A 187 20.43 -3.06 8.84
N ALA A 188 19.95 -2.41 7.78
CA ALA A 188 19.21 -1.14 7.88
C ALA A 188 17.90 -1.33 8.65
N ILE A 189 17.13 -2.38 8.36
CA ILE A 189 15.91 -2.72 9.10
C ILE A 189 16.18 -2.86 10.58
N LYS A 190 17.26 -3.56 10.96
CA LYS A 190 17.66 -3.74 12.37
C LYS A 190 18.04 -2.41 13.03
N LEU A 191 18.81 -1.57 12.36
CA LEU A 191 19.19 -0.24 12.88
C LEU A 191 17.97 0.66 13.09
N LEU A 192 16.95 0.53 12.26
CA LEU A 192 15.69 1.27 12.36
C LEU A 192 14.71 0.68 13.40
N GLY A 193 15.13 -0.34 14.16
CA GLY A 193 14.30 -0.96 15.18
C GLY A 193 13.34 -2.03 14.65
N GLY A 194 13.45 -2.40 13.38
CA GLY A 194 12.60 -3.38 12.73
C GLY A 194 13.19 -4.79 12.71
N ARG A 195 12.34 -5.75 12.39
CA ARG A 195 12.72 -7.14 12.07
C ARG A 195 11.81 -7.66 10.96
N VAL A 196 12.40 -8.29 9.94
CA VAL A 196 11.63 -9.06 8.96
C VAL A 196 10.92 -10.19 9.72
N ARG A 197 9.59 -10.15 9.72
CA ARG A 197 8.73 -11.14 10.39
C ARG A 197 8.38 -12.29 9.46
N ASP A 198 8.08 -11.96 8.20
CA ASP A 198 7.62 -12.94 7.22
C ASP A 198 7.92 -12.44 5.80
N VAL A 199 8.06 -13.39 4.88
CA VAL A 199 8.20 -13.15 3.45
C VAL A 199 7.26 -14.13 2.75
N LYS A 200 6.27 -13.62 2.03
CA LYS A 200 5.23 -14.43 1.39
C LYS A 200 5.16 -14.15 -0.08
N ASP A 201 5.36 -15.18 -0.88
CA ASP A 201 5.09 -15.12 -2.30
C ASP A 201 3.61 -15.41 -2.55
N TYR A 202 2.97 -14.63 -3.41
CA TYR A 202 1.56 -14.78 -3.73
C TYR A 202 1.31 -14.63 -5.23
N ALA A 203 0.41 -15.46 -5.74
CA ALA A 203 -0.05 -15.40 -7.11
C ALA A 203 -1.20 -14.40 -7.24
N ILE A 204 -1.26 -13.70 -8.37
CA ILE A 204 -2.37 -12.81 -8.69
C ILE A 204 -3.40 -13.59 -9.51
N PRO A 205 -4.68 -13.68 -9.06
CA PRO A 205 -5.70 -14.43 -9.79
C PRO A 205 -5.85 -13.99 -11.25
N GLY A 206 -5.74 -14.95 -12.15
CA GLY A 206 -5.88 -14.71 -13.59
C GLY A 206 -4.70 -14.00 -14.26
N ALA A 207 -3.58 -13.82 -13.57
CA ALA A 207 -2.32 -13.36 -14.14
C ALA A 207 -1.23 -14.41 -13.95
N ASP A 208 -0.35 -14.54 -14.94
CA ASP A 208 0.84 -15.40 -14.83
C ASP A 208 1.99 -14.61 -14.19
N VAL A 209 1.73 -14.09 -13.00
CA VAL A 209 2.66 -13.26 -12.23
C VAL A 209 2.56 -13.64 -10.76
N THR A 210 3.72 -13.82 -10.13
CA THR A 210 3.86 -13.98 -8.69
C THR A 210 4.58 -12.76 -8.12
N HIS A 211 4.02 -12.19 -7.06
CA HIS A 211 4.64 -11.10 -6.32
C HIS A 211 5.01 -11.55 -4.91
N ARG A 212 5.75 -10.73 -4.21
CA ARG A 212 6.25 -10.98 -2.86
C ARG A 212 5.80 -9.88 -1.91
N LEU A 213 5.34 -10.28 -0.73
CA LEU A 213 5.10 -9.38 0.38
C LEU A 213 6.18 -9.60 1.45
N VAL A 214 6.97 -8.56 1.72
CA VAL A 214 7.90 -8.53 2.84
C VAL A 214 7.23 -7.82 4.01
N ILE A 215 7.10 -8.51 5.14
CA ILE A 215 6.47 -8.00 6.37
C ILE A 215 7.56 -7.69 7.38
N VAL A 216 7.73 -6.40 7.72
CA VAL A 216 8.66 -5.93 8.74
C VAL A 216 7.85 -5.44 9.95
N CYS A 217 8.14 -6.00 11.12
CA CYS A 217 7.56 -5.55 12.39
C CYS A 217 8.51 -4.56 13.07
N LEU A 218 7.99 -3.44 13.55
CA LEU A 218 8.76 -2.50 14.36
C LEU A 218 8.75 -2.96 15.82
N LEU A 219 9.94 -3.19 16.39
CA LEU A 219 10.13 -3.67 17.75
C LEU A 219 10.35 -2.53 18.76
N TYR A 220 11.05 -1.49 18.33
CA TYR A 220 11.32 -0.29 19.10
C TYR A 220 11.57 0.90 18.16
N THR A 221 11.27 2.10 18.61
CA THR A 221 11.47 3.34 17.86
C THR A 221 12.95 3.68 17.75
N SER A 222 13.44 3.95 16.54
CA SER A 222 14.78 4.51 16.35
C SER A 222 14.79 5.99 16.76
N PRO A 223 15.90 6.51 17.32
CA PRO A 223 16.02 7.93 17.63
C PRO A 223 15.79 8.80 16.39
N SER A 224 15.00 9.88 16.55
CA SER A 224 14.87 10.88 15.51
C SER A 224 16.19 11.65 15.37
N PRO A 225 16.60 12.08 14.16
CA PRO A 225 17.73 13.00 14.00
C PRO A 225 17.62 14.30 14.82
N ARG A 226 16.41 14.64 15.29
CA ARG A 226 16.16 15.78 16.20
C ARG A 226 16.39 15.45 17.67
N ASP A 227 16.40 14.16 18.04
CA ASP A 227 16.56 13.71 19.43
C ASP A 227 18.05 13.54 19.79
N THR A 228 18.96 13.64 18.81
CA THR A 228 20.42 13.49 18.96
C THR A 228 21.17 14.83 19.03
N ARG A 229 20.47 15.95 19.28
CA ARG A 229 21.06 17.26 19.44
C ARG A 229 20.95 17.78 20.88
#